data_cd8a33646cc9f41ee504252b9127084d
#
_entry.id   cd8a33646cc9f41ee504252b9127084d
#
_cell.length_a   1.000
_cell.length_b   1.000
_cell.length_c   1.000
_cell.angle_alpha   90.00
_cell.angle_beta   90.00
_cell.angle_gamma   90.00
#
_symmetry.space_group_name_H-M   'P 1'
#
loop_
_entity.id
_entity.type
_entity.pdbx_description
1 polymer ?
#
loop_
_entity_poly.entity_id
_entity_poly.type
_entity_poly.pdbx_seq_one_letter_code
_entity_poly.pdbx_strand_id
1 'polypeptide(L)'
;SEMCIRDSPYKHAKGEGNYQWNTGYEYYLYGYDQRSMGYIDILVPTSDSDGQIVRIICTHFDHCGIDQVIQQQEQNVVTQAGLNNPEYPTILMGDLNVGWGTNVLPEFRNLGDHIGVSWVDHIFAFPKGRWTGHDFKSHSCPAANGKASLSDHDPITATLVLK
;
A
#
# COMPACT_ATOMS: atom_id res chain seq x y z
N SER A 1 7.29 5.34 -10.29
CA SER A 1 8.14 5.40 -9.08
C SER A 1 8.30 4.00 -8.51
N GLU A 2 9.50 3.47 -8.61
CA GLU A 2 9.85 2.19 -8.00
C GLU A 2 10.18 2.44 -6.52
N MET A 3 9.20 2.43 -5.65
CA MET A 3 9.48 2.20 -4.23
C MET A 3 9.67 0.69 -4.02
N CYS A 4 10.75 0.17 -4.54
CA CYS A 4 11.16 -1.19 -4.24
C CYS A 4 11.98 -1.18 -2.97
N ILE A 5 11.63 -2.04 -2.03
CA ILE A 5 12.44 -2.41 -0.86
C ILE A 5 13.69 -3.14 -1.38
N ARG A 6 14.66 -2.39 -1.92
CA ARG A 6 15.88 -2.97 -2.47
C ARG A 6 16.91 -3.37 -1.41
N ASP A 7 16.79 -2.82 -0.20
CA ASP A 7 17.78 -3.00 0.87
C ASP A 7 17.16 -3.34 2.22
N SER A 8 16.13 -4.18 2.23
CA SER A 8 15.58 -4.68 3.48
C SER A 8 16.61 -5.57 4.20
N PRO A 9 16.91 -5.32 5.48
CA PRO A 9 17.73 -6.25 6.29
C PRO A 9 17.02 -7.58 6.54
N TYR A 10 15.77 -7.69 6.14
CA TYR A 10 14.95 -8.88 6.30
C TYR A 10 15.12 -9.83 5.12
N LYS A 11 15.21 -11.10 5.42
CA LYS A 11 15.26 -12.14 4.38
C LYS A 11 13.88 -12.34 3.79
N HIS A 12 13.83 -12.57 2.49
CA HIS A 12 12.62 -13.06 1.83
C HIS A 12 12.27 -14.42 2.44
N ALA A 13 11.08 -14.53 3.00
CA ALA A 13 10.66 -15.77 3.63
C ALA A 13 9.97 -16.69 2.63
N LYS A 14 9.19 -16.12 1.73
CA LYS A 14 8.30 -16.85 0.84
C LYS A 14 7.81 -15.92 -0.26
N GLY A 15 7.68 -16.41 -1.44
CA GLY A 15 6.99 -15.87 -2.60
C GLY A 15 7.06 -14.35 -2.81
N GLU A 16 7.31 -14.04 -4.03
CA GLU A 16 7.07 -12.71 -4.60
C GLU A 16 5.97 -12.87 -5.63
N GLY A 17 5.09 -11.91 -5.76
CA GLY A 17 4.03 -12.01 -6.74
C GLY A 17 3.56 -10.65 -7.22
N ASN A 18 2.99 -10.68 -8.40
CA ASN A 18 2.41 -9.51 -9.03
C ASN A 18 1.04 -9.89 -9.61
N TYR A 19 0.01 -9.16 -9.21
CA TYR A 19 -1.33 -9.32 -9.73
C TYR A 19 -1.70 -8.11 -10.56
N GLN A 20 -2.18 -8.36 -11.78
CA GLN A 20 -2.67 -7.32 -12.66
C GLN A 20 -4.18 -7.35 -12.73
N TRP A 21 -4.79 -6.19 -12.78
CA TRP A 21 -6.24 -6.07 -12.99
C TRP A 21 -6.54 -4.86 -13.90
N ASN A 22 -7.61 -4.97 -14.59
CA ASN A 22 -8.24 -3.84 -15.24
C ASN A 22 -9.27 -3.26 -14.29
N THR A 23 -9.56 -2.00 -14.45
CA THR A 23 -10.64 -1.34 -13.71
C THR A 23 -11.99 -1.97 -13.96
N GLY A 24 -12.08 -2.84 -14.96
CA GLY A 24 -13.24 -3.70 -15.22
C GLY A 24 -14.46 -2.97 -15.77
N TYR A 25 -14.34 -1.68 -16.02
CA TYR A 25 -15.41 -0.88 -16.57
C TYR A 25 -15.17 -0.56 -18.04
N GLU A 26 -16.23 -0.27 -18.76
CA GLU A 26 -16.22 0.22 -20.14
C GLU A 26 -15.46 1.56 -20.32
N TYR A 27 -14.69 1.94 -19.33
CA TYR A 27 -13.89 3.15 -19.24
C TYR A 27 -12.63 3.16 -20.09
N TYR A 28 -12.34 2.09 -20.81
CA TYR A 28 -11.35 2.11 -21.88
C TYR A 28 -11.52 3.30 -22.85
N LEU A 29 -12.75 3.78 -22.98
CA LEU A 29 -13.05 4.94 -23.79
C LEU A 29 -12.47 6.25 -23.23
N TYR A 30 -12.06 6.28 -21.96
CA TYR A 30 -11.55 7.45 -21.27
C TYR A 30 -10.09 7.34 -20.88
N GLY A 31 -9.38 6.31 -21.36
CA GLY A 31 -7.95 6.20 -21.20
C GLY A 31 -7.48 5.80 -19.81
N TYR A 32 -8.27 5.04 -19.06
CA TYR A 32 -7.85 4.50 -17.77
C TYR A 32 -6.70 3.54 -17.92
N ASP A 33 -5.69 3.71 -17.07
CA ASP A 33 -4.52 2.89 -17.08
C ASP A 33 -4.78 1.52 -16.47
N GLN A 34 -4.08 0.52 -16.99
CA GLN A 34 -4.00 -0.78 -16.36
C GLN A 34 -3.19 -0.64 -15.07
N ARG A 35 -3.75 -1.08 -13.96
CA ARG A 35 -3.10 -1.04 -12.64
C ARG A 35 -2.75 -2.45 -12.16
N SER A 36 -1.81 -2.50 -11.23
CA SER A 36 -1.35 -3.76 -10.64
C SER A 36 -1.01 -3.59 -9.18
N MET A 37 -0.91 -4.69 -8.46
CA MET A 37 -0.27 -4.74 -7.15
C MET A 37 0.87 -5.76 -7.18
N GLY A 38 1.96 -5.41 -6.51
CA GLY A 38 3.05 -6.33 -6.21
C GLY A 38 3.05 -6.68 -4.73
N TYR A 39 3.58 -7.84 -4.38
CA TYR A 39 3.81 -8.19 -2.97
C TYR A 39 5.12 -8.93 -2.75
N ILE A 40 5.56 -8.87 -1.51
CA ILE A 40 6.72 -9.63 -1.01
C ILE A 40 6.42 -10.11 0.40
N ASP A 41 6.80 -11.33 0.71
CA ASP A 41 6.73 -11.89 2.05
C ASP A 41 8.12 -11.81 2.70
N ILE A 42 8.22 -11.12 3.83
CA ILE A 42 9.47 -10.95 4.57
C ILE A 42 9.39 -11.65 5.92
N LEU A 43 10.52 -12.17 6.37
CA LEU A 43 10.67 -12.73 7.71
C LEU A 43 11.17 -11.64 8.65
N VAL A 44 10.32 -11.24 9.58
CA VAL A 44 10.64 -10.26 10.62
C VAL A 44 11.12 -11.03 11.86
N PRO A 45 12.32 -10.77 12.37
CA PRO A 45 12.80 -11.40 13.60
C PRO A 45 11.87 -11.06 14.78
N THR A 46 11.59 -12.05 15.61
CA THR A 46 10.86 -11.90 16.88
C THR A 46 11.71 -12.42 18.02
N SER A 47 11.41 -12.01 19.26
CA SER A 47 12.15 -12.46 20.44
C SER A 47 11.96 -13.94 20.76
N ASP A 48 10.90 -14.56 20.23
CA ASP A 48 10.38 -15.81 20.78
C ASP A 48 10.69 -17.04 19.93
N SER A 49 11.22 -16.90 18.70
CA SER A 49 11.51 -18.04 17.84
C SER A 49 11.91 -17.68 16.40
N ASP A 50 11.42 -18.46 15.44
CA ASP A 50 11.79 -18.47 14.03
C ASP A 50 11.40 -17.19 13.23
N GLY A 51 10.83 -16.20 13.91
CA GLY A 51 10.38 -14.95 13.30
C GLY A 51 8.93 -15.01 12.80
N GLN A 52 8.41 -13.86 12.37
CA GLN A 52 7.06 -13.71 11.84
C GLN A 52 7.12 -13.33 10.36
N ILE A 53 6.44 -14.08 9.52
CA ILE A 53 6.23 -13.65 8.12
C ILE A 53 5.26 -12.47 8.11
N VAL A 54 5.65 -11.42 7.39
CA VAL A 54 4.83 -10.24 7.13
C VAL A 54 4.78 -10.02 5.62
N ARG A 55 3.57 -9.85 5.09
CA ARG A 55 3.36 -9.51 3.67
C ARG A 55 3.38 -8.01 3.48
N ILE A 56 4.16 -7.55 2.53
CA ILE A 56 4.18 -6.16 2.11
C ILE A 56 3.57 -6.08 0.71
N ILE A 57 2.53 -5.26 0.56
CA ILE A 57 1.85 -5.02 -0.71
C ILE A 57 2.12 -3.59 -1.13
N CYS A 58 2.46 -3.40 -2.40
CA CYS A 58 2.57 -2.09 -3.03
C CYS A 58 1.62 -2.02 -4.22
N THR A 59 0.90 -0.92 -4.36
CA THR A 59 -0.03 -0.69 -5.46
C THR A 59 -0.14 0.80 -5.80
N HIS A 60 -0.65 1.08 -6.98
CA HIS A 60 -0.95 2.43 -7.43
C HIS A 60 -2.32 2.41 -8.11
N PHE A 61 -3.30 3.11 -7.55
CA PHE A 61 -4.65 3.18 -8.08
C PHE A 61 -4.77 4.17 -9.22
N ASP A 62 -5.88 4.12 -9.95
CA ASP A 62 -6.13 5.01 -11.06
C ASP A 62 -6.35 6.45 -10.58
N HIS A 63 -5.85 7.42 -11.34
CA HIS A 63 -5.97 8.85 -11.05
C HIS A 63 -7.21 9.50 -11.71
N CYS A 64 -8.15 8.70 -12.17
CA CYS A 64 -9.30 9.17 -12.93
C CYS A 64 -10.27 10.06 -12.15
N GLY A 65 -10.17 10.11 -10.83
CA GLY A 65 -11.10 10.89 -9.97
C GLY A 65 -12.52 10.34 -9.93
N ILE A 66 -12.71 9.07 -10.31
CA ILE A 66 -14.02 8.40 -10.29
C ILE A 66 -14.05 7.40 -9.13
N ASP A 67 -14.84 7.71 -8.12
CA ASP A 67 -14.95 6.91 -6.89
C ASP A 67 -15.25 5.43 -7.16
N GLN A 68 -16.12 5.14 -8.14
CA GLN A 68 -16.49 3.76 -8.49
C GLN A 68 -15.30 2.96 -9.01
N VAL A 69 -14.40 3.58 -9.78
CA VAL A 69 -13.18 2.94 -10.28
C VAL A 69 -12.24 2.61 -9.12
N ILE A 70 -12.04 3.57 -8.23
CA ILE A 70 -11.21 3.39 -7.03
C ILE A 70 -11.77 2.28 -6.13
N GLN A 71 -13.08 2.28 -5.88
CA GLN A 71 -13.74 1.23 -5.09
C GLN A 71 -13.62 -0.14 -5.75
N GLN A 72 -13.71 -0.22 -7.08
CA GLN A 72 -13.50 -1.48 -7.79
C GLN A 72 -12.05 -1.96 -7.66
N GLN A 73 -11.08 -1.07 -7.73
CA GLN A 73 -9.67 -1.41 -7.52
C GLN A 73 -9.40 -1.82 -6.07
N GLU A 74 -9.98 -1.13 -5.10
CA GLU A 74 -9.96 -1.55 -3.70
C GLU A 74 -10.48 -2.98 -3.53
N GLN A 75 -11.66 -3.27 -4.09
CA GLN A 75 -12.26 -4.60 -4.02
C GLN A 75 -11.40 -5.67 -4.70
N ASN A 76 -10.75 -5.33 -5.81
CA ASN A 76 -9.80 -6.22 -6.47
C ASN A 76 -8.60 -6.53 -5.56
N VAL A 77 -8.03 -5.54 -4.90
CA VAL A 77 -6.93 -5.75 -3.95
C VAL A 77 -7.38 -6.60 -2.77
N VAL A 78 -8.53 -6.29 -2.17
CA VAL A 78 -9.11 -7.07 -1.06
C VAL A 78 -9.25 -8.55 -1.44
N THR A 79 -9.77 -8.81 -2.63
CA THR A 79 -10.00 -10.17 -3.13
C THR A 79 -8.69 -10.88 -3.46
N GLN A 80 -7.82 -10.25 -4.24
CA GLN A 80 -6.58 -10.85 -4.73
C GLN A 80 -5.56 -11.11 -3.60
N ALA A 81 -5.49 -10.19 -2.65
CA ALA A 81 -4.60 -10.30 -1.50
C ALA A 81 -5.22 -11.05 -0.31
N GLY A 82 -6.50 -11.41 -0.38
CA GLY A 82 -7.20 -12.13 0.69
C GLY A 82 -7.33 -11.33 1.98
N LEU A 83 -7.48 -9.99 1.90
CA LEU A 83 -7.42 -9.11 3.07
C LEU A 83 -8.57 -9.31 4.06
N ASN A 84 -9.66 -9.98 3.67
CA ASN A 84 -10.74 -10.40 4.58
C ASN A 84 -10.28 -11.40 5.65
N ASN A 85 -9.29 -12.22 5.31
CA ASN A 85 -8.67 -13.19 6.23
C ASN A 85 -7.23 -13.45 5.78
N PRO A 86 -6.31 -12.50 6.00
CA PRO A 86 -4.97 -12.59 5.48
C PRO A 86 -4.19 -13.74 6.12
N GLU A 87 -3.48 -14.52 5.29
CA GLU A 87 -2.61 -15.60 5.72
C GLU A 87 -1.51 -15.10 6.66
N TYR A 88 -1.00 -13.91 6.40
CA TYR A 88 0.04 -13.23 7.19
C TYR A 88 -0.41 -11.84 7.58
N PRO A 89 0.10 -11.30 8.71
CA PRO A 89 0.02 -9.87 8.97
C PRO A 89 0.51 -9.11 7.73
N THR A 90 -0.29 -8.18 7.24
CA THR A 90 -0.08 -7.56 5.93
C THR A 90 0.00 -6.04 6.07
N ILE A 91 0.94 -5.43 5.38
CA ILE A 91 1.07 -3.98 5.22
C ILE A 91 0.83 -3.66 3.75
N LEU A 92 -0.07 -2.73 3.47
CA LEU A 92 -0.33 -2.20 2.14
C LEU A 92 0.08 -0.74 2.09
N MET A 93 0.83 -0.38 1.07
CA MET A 93 1.27 0.99 0.84
C MET A 93 1.21 1.36 -0.64
N GLY A 94 1.05 2.62 -0.91
CA GLY A 94 1.13 3.17 -2.26
C GLY A 94 0.28 4.40 -2.48
N ASP A 95 0.36 4.90 -3.69
CA ASP A 95 -0.49 5.96 -4.19
C ASP A 95 -1.87 5.40 -4.53
N LEU A 96 -2.85 5.70 -3.69
CA LEU A 96 -4.23 5.25 -3.89
C LEU A 96 -5.10 6.29 -4.60
N ASN A 97 -4.50 7.42 -5.02
CA ASN A 97 -5.16 8.52 -5.73
C ASN A 97 -6.41 9.08 -5.04
N VAL A 98 -6.49 8.94 -3.72
CA VAL A 98 -7.54 9.50 -2.87
C VAL A 98 -6.94 10.17 -1.65
N GLY A 99 -7.42 11.36 -1.31
CA GLY A 99 -6.94 12.12 -0.16
C GLY A 99 -7.53 11.66 1.17
N TRP A 100 -7.05 12.28 2.24
CA TRP A 100 -7.61 12.12 3.57
C TRP A 100 -9.07 12.56 3.63
N GLY A 101 -9.88 11.84 4.41
CA GLY A 101 -11.29 12.22 4.66
C GLY A 101 -12.27 11.78 3.59
N THR A 102 -11.82 11.14 2.53
CA THR A 102 -12.71 10.53 1.55
C THR A 102 -13.32 9.24 2.11
N ASN A 103 -14.57 8.97 1.73
CA ASN A 103 -15.24 7.70 2.06
C ASN A 103 -14.99 6.63 1.00
N VAL A 104 -13.96 6.79 0.18
CA VAL A 104 -13.75 5.97 -1.00
C VAL A 104 -13.02 4.69 -0.67
N LEU A 105 -12.35 4.48 0.36
CA LEU A 105 -11.69 3.22 0.74
C LEU A 105 -12.39 2.55 1.93
N PRO A 106 -13.68 2.19 1.83
CA PRO A 106 -14.45 1.67 2.95
C PRO A 106 -13.96 0.28 3.41
N GLU A 107 -13.57 -0.57 2.48
CA GLU A 107 -13.12 -1.94 2.79
C GLU A 107 -11.78 -1.93 3.50
N PHE A 108 -10.81 -1.15 3.02
CA PHE A 108 -9.51 -1.04 3.69
C PHE A 108 -9.67 -0.51 5.11
N ARG A 109 -10.56 0.48 5.33
CA ARG A 109 -10.84 1.05 6.66
C ARG A 109 -11.60 0.09 7.56
N ASN A 110 -12.42 -0.78 6.99
CA ASN A 110 -13.14 -1.81 7.73
C ASN A 110 -12.23 -2.97 8.15
N LEU A 111 -11.38 -3.44 7.24
CA LEU A 111 -10.56 -4.64 7.39
C LEU A 111 -9.20 -4.37 8.05
N GLY A 112 -8.70 -3.14 7.96
CA GLY A 112 -7.36 -2.75 8.41
C GLY A 112 -7.32 -1.51 9.27
N ASP A 113 -6.17 -1.29 9.87
CA ASP A 113 -5.80 -0.06 10.56
C ASP A 113 -5.19 0.91 9.55
N HIS A 114 -5.74 2.13 9.45
CA HIS A 114 -5.17 3.19 8.63
C HIS A 114 -4.05 3.87 9.40
N ILE A 115 -2.83 3.64 9.02
CA ILE A 115 -1.63 4.11 9.73
C ILE A 115 -1.33 5.57 9.43
N GLY A 116 -1.50 5.98 8.17
CA GLY A 116 -1.33 7.37 7.79
C GLY A 116 -1.47 7.61 6.30
N VAL A 117 -1.55 8.89 5.96
CA VAL A 117 -1.66 9.37 4.59
C VAL A 117 -0.93 10.72 4.45
N SER A 118 -0.25 10.88 3.33
CA SER A 118 0.26 12.18 2.86
C SER A 118 -0.22 12.38 1.44
N TRP A 119 -1.04 13.41 1.24
CA TRP A 119 -1.75 13.68 -0.01
C TRP A 119 -2.58 12.48 -0.47
N VAL A 120 -2.06 11.60 -1.34
CA VAL A 120 -2.73 10.42 -1.89
C VAL A 120 -2.00 9.12 -1.58
N ASP A 121 -0.84 9.21 -0.91
CA ASP A 121 -0.02 8.08 -0.50
C ASP A 121 -0.46 7.57 0.86
N HIS A 122 -0.81 6.30 0.94
CA HIS A 122 -1.38 5.68 2.13
C HIS A 122 -0.55 4.53 2.66
N ILE A 123 -0.65 4.30 3.98
CA ILE A 123 -0.22 3.07 4.64
C ILE A 123 -1.41 2.48 5.41
N PHE A 124 -1.76 1.24 5.09
CA PHE A 124 -2.72 0.41 5.81
C PHE A 124 -2.05 -0.84 6.37
N ALA A 125 -2.57 -1.36 7.47
CA ALA A 125 -2.08 -2.59 8.09
C ALA A 125 -3.23 -3.53 8.46
N PHE A 126 -3.11 -4.80 8.08
CA PHE A 126 -4.16 -5.83 8.21
C PHE A 126 -3.66 -7.03 9.03
N PRO A 127 -4.57 -7.75 9.73
CA PRO A 127 -5.95 -7.40 9.97
C PRO A 127 -6.07 -6.28 11.00
N LYS A 128 -7.25 -5.65 11.04
CA LYS A 128 -7.57 -4.56 11.96
C LYS A 128 -7.31 -4.93 13.42
N GLY A 129 -6.70 -4.00 14.16
CA GLY A 129 -6.41 -4.15 15.58
C GLY A 129 -5.17 -4.99 15.91
N ARG A 130 -4.51 -5.60 14.91
CA ARG A 130 -3.26 -6.36 15.09
C ARG A 130 -2.02 -5.47 15.11
N TRP A 131 -2.15 -4.21 14.70
CA TRP A 131 -1.04 -3.31 14.54
C TRP A 131 -1.15 -2.07 15.41
N THR A 132 -0.02 -1.55 15.81
CA THR A 132 0.10 -0.19 16.31
C THR A 132 1.05 0.55 15.41
N GLY A 133 0.57 1.63 14.78
CA GLY A 133 1.39 2.53 14.00
C GLY A 133 1.73 3.78 14.79
N HIS A 134 2.97 4.23 14.68
CA HIS A 134 3.44 5.51 15.23
C HIS A 134 4.54 6.11 14.36
N ASP A 135 4.93 7.35 14.68
CA ASP A 135 5.98 8.09 13.97
C ASP A 135 5.74 8.24 12.46
N PHE A 136 4.46 8.30 12.04
CA PHE A 136 4.14 8.61 10.64
C PHE A 136 4.71 9.98 10.28
N LYS A 137 5.45 10.04 9.17
CA LYS A 137 6.06 11.27 8.66
C LYS A 137 6.01 11.30 7.14
N SER A 138 5.75 12.49 6.60
CA SER A 138 6.05 12.85 5.22
C SER A 138 7.39 13.57 5.19
N HIS A 139 8.25 13.19 4.27
CA HIS A 139 9.59 13.74 4.14
C HIS A 139 9.67 14.61 2.89
N SER A 140 9.74 15.93 3.08
CA SER A 140 9.90 16.85 1.95
C SER A 140 11.14 16.47 1.13
N CYS A 141 10.95 16.36 -0.17
CA CYS A 141 11.99 16.09 -1.15
C CYS A 141 12.20 17.31 -2.05
N PRO A 142 12.74 18.43 -1.49
CA PRO A 142 12.86 19.67 -2.23
C PRO A 142 13.83 19.54 -3.39
N ALA A 143 13.59 20.31 -4.44
CA ALA A 143 14.53 20.46 -5.54
C ALA A 143 15.91 20.90 -5.01
N ALA A 144 16.94 20.14 -5.34
CA ALA A 144 18.30 20.46 -4.94
C ALA A 144 19.06 21.16 -6.08
N ASN A 145 19.78 22.22 -5.74
CA ASN A 145 20.68 22.92 -6.67
C ASN A 145 20.02 23.39 -7.99
N GLY A 146 18.77 23.88 -7.92
CA GLY A 146 18.05 24.38 -9.09
C GLY A 146 17.57 23.29 -10.06
N LYS A 147 17.65 22.01 -9.68
CA LYS A 147 17.05 20.90 -10.42
C LYS A 147 15.65 20.62 -9.86
N ALA A 148 14.76 20.16 -10.73
CA ALA A 148 13.44 19.69 -10.31
C ALA A 148 13.56 18.59 -9.25
N SER A 149 12.56 18.47 -8.39
CA SER A 149 12.42 17.33 -7.48
C SER A 149 12.49 16.01 -8.27
N LEU A 150 13.06 14.98 -7.65
CA LEU A 150 13.10 13.63 -8.26
C LEU A 150 11.70 13.00 -8.34
N SER A 151 10.77 13.48 -7.54
CA SER A 151 9.37 13.05 -7.51
C SER A 151 8.49 14.25 -7.15
N ASP A 152 7.26 14.25 -7.61
CA ASP A 152 6.18 15.13 -7.19
C ASP A 152 5.48 14.63 -5.91
N HIS A 153 5.85 13.43 -5.44
CA HIS A 153 5.42 12.86 -4.17
C HIS A 153 6.53 12.93 -3.13
N ASP A 154 6.14 13.25 -1.90
CA ASP A 154 7.01 13.18 -0.74
C ASP A 154 7.07 11.73 -0.20
N PRO A 155 8.26 11.17 0.07
CA PRO A 155 8.37 9.88 0.74
C PRO A 155 7.66 9.87 2.09
N ILE A 156 6.95 8.80 2.39
CA ILE A 156 6.29 8.60 3.68
C ILE A 156 6.92 7.45 4.46
N THR A 157 6.98 7.58 5.76
CA THR A 157 7.47 6.54 6.67
C THR A 157 6.55 6.39 7.88
N ALA A 158 6.52 5.20 8.45
CA ALA A 158 5.89 4.91 9.73
C ALA A 158 6.63 3.78 10.44
N THR A 159 6.52 3.74 11.76
CA THR A 159 6.91 2.57 12.55
C THR A 159 5.65 1.77 12.86
N LEU A 160 5.69 0.47 12.58
CA LEU A 160 4.59 -0.46 12.87
C LEU A 160 5.06 -1.52 13.84
N VAL A 161 4.23 -1.75 14.87
CA VAL A 161 4.44 -2.81 15.87
C VAL A 161 3.30 -3.80 15.74
N LEU A 162 3.63 -5.05 15.50
CA LEU A 162 2.69 -6.17 15.52
C LEU A 162 2.42 -6.57 16.98
N LYS A 163 1.14 -6.76 17.32
CA LYS A 163 0.69 -7.18 18.66
C LYS A 163 0.55 -8.69 18.75
#